data_92417c2e279e475ddac2a9320f090d23
#
_entry.id   92417c2e279e475ddac2a9320f090d23
#
_cell.length_a   1.000
_cell.length_b   1.000
_cell.length_c   1.000
_cell.angle_alpha   90.00
_cell.angle_beta   90.00
_cell.angle_gamma   90.00
#
_symmetry.space_group_name_H-M   'P 1'
#
loop_
_entity.id
_entity.type
_entity.pdbx_description
1 polymer ?
#
loop_
_entity_poly.entity_id
_entity_poly.type
_entity_poly.pdbx_seq_one_letter_code
_entity_poly.pdbx_strand_id
1 'polypeptide(L)'
;MLLAWLPASVNRPGMNTGMKTQYYTATTLDGFIATDNDSLDWLFPLGDLNDSSYPEFISRVGALAMGSSTYEWILRNAATVAAETGSAWPYTQPAWVFSHRVLRQVQGADITFATGDVRPVHAEMRAAVGAGNIWIVGGGDLAGQFYDAGLLDELIVQVGSATLGRGKPLFPRTVLSPVLRLLSVRQIGAGMAELRYEVHRGGSDEA
;
A
#
# COMPACT_ATOMS: atom_id res chain seq x y z
N MET A 1 42.80 0.84 -2.21
CA MET A 1 42.45 -0.57 -2.11
C MET A 1 41.05 -0.73 -2.64
N LEU A 2 40.93 -0.99 -3.97
CA LEU A 2 39.64 -1.18 -4.66
C LEU A 2 39.19 -2.63 -4.40
N LEU A 3 38.11 -2.81 -3.66
CA LEU A 3 37.42 -4.11 -3.57
C LEU A 3 36.57 -4.28 -4.82
N ALA A 4 36.96 -5.25 -5.65
CA ALA A 4 36.23 -5.65 -6.85
C ALA A 4 34.85 -6.20 -6.46
N TRP A 5 33.81 -5.57 -6.98
CA TRP A 5 32.45 -6.02 -6.90
C TRP A 5 32.23 -7.09 -7.98
N LEU A 6 32.28 -8.36 -7.62
CA LEU A 6 31.87 -9.47 -8.49
C LEU A 6 30.33 -9.50 -8.53
N PRO A 7 29.71 -9.60 -9.72
CA PRO A 7 28.26 -9.78 -9.79
C PRO A 7 27.90 -11.18 -9.29
N ALA A 8 27.24 -11.23 -8.14
CA ALA A 8 26.58 -12.47 -7.72
C ALA A 8 25.54 -12.86 -8.76
N SER A 9 25.59 -14.10 -9.20
CA SER A 9 24.60 -14.72 -10.07
C SER A 9 23.20 -14.48 -9.47
N VAL A 10 22.35 -13.75 -10.22
CA VAL A 10 20.95 -13.52 -9.85
C VAL A 10 20.23 -14.85 -9.97
N ASN A 11 20.20 -15.60 -8.87
CA ASN A 11 19.30 -16.72 -8.72
C ASN A 11 17.89 -16.12 -8.68
N ARG A 12 17.07 -16.34 -9.72
CA ARG A 12 15.66 -15.98 -9.75
C ARG A 12 14.94 -16.93 -8.80
N PRO A 13 14.54 -16.50 -7.58
CA PRO A 13 13.66 -17.34 -6.76
C PRO A 13 12.34 -17.45 -7.52
N GLY A 14 11.75 -18.64 -7.53
CA GLY A 14 10.47 -18.91 -8.14
C GLY A 14 9.46 -17.89 -7.69
N MET A 15 8.64 -17.36 -8.62
CA MET A 15 7.51 -16.50 -8.28
C MET A 15 6.63 -17.28 -7.29
N ASN A 16 6.59 -16.82 -6.06
CA ASN A 16 5.58 -17.26 -5.11
C ASN A 16 4.23 -16.80 -5.67
N THR A 17 3.50 -17.72 -6.31
CA THR A 17 2.19 -17.48 -6.94
C THR A 17 1.06 -17.41 -5.91
N GLY A 18 1.38 -17.44 -4.63
CA GLY A 18 0.40 -17.30 -3.54
C GLY A 18 -0.13 -15.88 -3.40
N MET A 19 -1.32 -15.77 -2.84
CA MET A 19 -1.93 -14.51 -2.44
C MET A 19 -0.98 -13.69 -1.56
N LYS A 20 -0.81 -12.39 -1.88
CA LYS A 20 0.02 -11.44 -1.13
C LYS A 20 -0.82 -10.37 -0.46
N THR A 21 -0.36 -9.92 0.69
CA THR A 21 -0.81 -8.67 1.33
C THR A 21 0.22 -7.59 1.00
N GLN A 22 -0.21 -6.55 0.29
CA GLN A 22 0.66 -5.55 -0.30
C GLN A 22 0.27 -4.15 0.17
N TYR A 23 1.25 -3.35 0.58
CA TYR A 23 1.07 -1.93 0.79
C TYR A 23 1.54 -1.18 -0.47
N TYR A 24 0.59 -0.71 -1.28
CA TYR A 24 0.85 0.09 -2.48
C TYR A 24 0.41 1.52 -2.21
N THR A 25 1.35 2.47 -2.31
CA THR A 25 1.08 3.87 -2.02
C THR A 25 2.09 4.81 -2.70
N ALA A 26 1.74 6.09 -2.79
CA ALA A 26 2.68 7.15 -3.14
C ALA A 26 3.20 7.84 -1.88
N THR A 27 4.42 8.37 -1.95
CA THR A 27 5.05 9.16 -0.89
C THR A 27 5.87 10.30 -1.48
N THR A 28 6.07 11.37 -0.72
CA THR A 28 7.03 12.41 -1.05
C THR A 28 8.48 11.90 -0.85
N LEU A 29 9.45 12.63 -1.39
CA LEU A 29 10.87 12.30 -1.28
C LEU A 29 11.34 12.23 0.19
N ASP A 30 10.71 13.00 1.08
CA ASP A 30 10.97 13.02 2.52
C ASP A 30 10.06 12.10 3.35
N GLY A 31 9.34 11.18 2.68
CA GLY A 31 8.68 10.03 3.33
C GLY A 31 7.30 10.29 3.93
N PHE A 32 6.55 11.24 3.40
CA PHE A 32 5.16 11.50 3.83
C PHE A 32 4.16 11.12 2.74
N ILE A 33 3.04 10.51 3.14
CA ILE A 33 1.96 10.11 2.23
C ILE A 33 0.89 11.20 2.07
N ALA A 34 0.75 12.08 3.06
CA ALA A 34 -0.19 13.19 3.07
C ALA A 34 0.31 14.30 3.99
N THR A 35 -0.25 15.49 3.86
CA THR A 35 -0.07 16.57 4.85
C THR A 35 -0.70 16.22 6.20
N ASP A 36 -0.47 17.03 7.23
CA ASP A 36 -1.14 16.89 8.53
C ASP A 36 -2.66 16.90 8.43
N ASN A 37 -3.22 17.60 7.44
CA ASN A 37 -4.65 17.74 7.16
C ASN A 37 -5.17 16.72 6.12
N ASP A 38 -4.44 15.64 5.88
CA ASP A 38 -4.79 14.57 4.93
C ASP A 38 -4.87 15.04 3.46
N SER A 39 -4.28 16.20 3.04
CA SER A 39 -4.23 16.59 1.64
C SER A 39 -3.21 15.76 0.85
N LEU A 40 -3.58 15.43 -0.39
CA LEU A 40 -2.77 14.76 -1.42
C LEU A 40 -2.41 15.68 -2.59
N ASP A 41 -2.58 17.00 -2.47
CA ASP A 41 -2.40 17.95 -3.57
C ASP A 41 -1.00 17.92 -4.17
N TRP A 42 0.00 17.47 -3.40
CA TRP A 42 1.38 17.29 -3.86
C TRP A 42 1.52 16.20 -4.94
N LEU A 43 0.58 15.24 -4.99
CA LEU A 43 0.65 14.08 -5.87
C LEU A 43 0.14 14.39 -7.29
N PHE A 44 -0.93 15.16 -7.41
CA PHE A 44 -1.62 15.41 -8.69
C PHE A 44 -0.74 16.00 -9.80
N PRO A 45 0.24 16.90 -9.52
CA PRO A 45 1.12 17.43 -10.57
C PRO A 45 2.18 16.43 -11.07
N LEU A 46 2.37 15.27 -10.42
CA LEU A 46 3.50 14.38 -10.69
C LEU A 46 3.27 13.35 -11.79
N GLY A 47 2.05 13.18 -12.28
CA GLY A 47 1.76 12.28 -13.39
C GLY A 47 0.40 11.58 -13.31
N ASP A 48 0.11 10.78 -14.32
CA ASP A 48 -1.11 9.97 -14.41
C ASP A 48 -0.85 8.57 -13.81
N LEU A 49 -1.81 8.07 -13.04
CA LEU A 49 -1.79 6.70 -12.51
C LEU A 49 -1.74 5.65 -13.63
N ASN A 50 -2.28 5.97 -14.82
CA ASN A 50 -2.26 5.07 -15.96
C ASN A 50 -0.85 4.82 -16.52
N ASP A 51 0.10 5.73 -16.29
CA ASP A 51 1.51 5.57 -16.67
C ASP A 51 2.30 4.75 -15.64
N SER A 52 1.67 4.39 -14.52
CA SER A 52 2.26 3.65 -13.41
C SER A 52 2.03 2.14 -13.50
N SER A 53 2.43 1.38 -12.46
CA SER A 53 2.08 -0.04 -12.31
C SER A 53 0.64 -0.27 -11.81
N TYR A 54 -0.09 0.80 -11.52
CA TYR A 54 -1.42 0.71 -10.89
C TYR A 54 -2.43 -0.14 -11.68
N PRO A 55 -2.58 0.01 -13.01
CA PRO A 55 -3.53 -0.82 -13.77
C PRO A 55 -3.24 -2.33 -13.67
N GLU A 56 -1.98 -2.73 -13.74
CA GLU A 56 -1.58 -4.13 -13.55
C GLU A 56 -1.78 -4.58 -12.10
N PHE A 57 -1.43 -3.72 -11.13
CA PHE A 57 -1.57 -3.99 -9.72
C PHE A 57 -3.03 -4.23 -9.33
N ILE A 58 -3.92 -3.28 -9.65
CA ILE A 58 -5.34 -3.34 -9.25
C ILE A 58 -6.08 -4.53 -9.86
N SER A 59 -5.67 -5.00 -11.04
CA SER A 59 -6.25 -6.17 -11.70
C SER A 59 -6.04 -7.47 -10.92
N ARG A 60 -5.09 -7.50 -9.98
CA ARG A 60 -4.76 -8.66 -9.13
C ARG A 60 -5.30 -8.51 -7.71
N VAL A 61 -5.88 -7.37 -7.38
CA VAL A 61 -6.42 -7.10 -6.04
C VAL A 61 -7.80 -7.71 -5.89
N GLY A 62 -7.97 -8.52 -4.86
CA GLY A 62 -9.25 -9.15 -4.49
C GLY A 62 -9.93 -8.45 -3.32
N ALA A 63 -9.19 -7.78 -2.44
CA ALA A 63 -9.75 -7.04 -1.30
C ALA A 63 -8.90 -5.84 -0.92
N LEU A 64 -9.53 -4.88 -0.24
CA LEU A 64 -8.94 -3.64 0.21
C LEU A 64 -8.96 -3.55 1.74
N ALA A 65 -7.86 -3.06 2.33
CA ALA A 65 -7.81 -2.62 3.72
C ALA A 65 -7.45 -1.14 3.77
N MET A 66 -8.18 -0.35 4.54
CA MET A 66 -7.85 1.06 4.75
C MET A 66 -8.23 1.56 6.13
N GLY A 67 -7.51 2.55 6.61
CA GLY A 67 -7.86 3.26 7.83
C GLY A 67 -8.96 4.29 7.59
N SER A 68 -9.58 4.76 8.68
CA SER A 68 -10.66 5.75 8.63
C SER A 68 -10.28 7.04 7.92
N SER A 69 -9.04 7.54 8.07
CA SER A 69 -8.59 8.77 7.40
C SER A 69 -8.58 8.63 5.87
N THR A 70 -8.10 7.49 5.35
CA THR A 70 -8.12 7.18 3.92
C THR A 70 -9.56 7.08 3.41
N TYR A 71 -10.43 6.37 4.14
CA TYR A 71 -11.84 6.26 3.80
C TYR A 71 -12.54 7.63 3.75
N GLU A 72 -12.38 8.43 4.80
CA GLU A 72 -12.97 9.77 4.89
C GLU A 72 -12.41 10.72 3.81
N TRP A 73 -11.13 10.56 3.44
CA TRP A 73 -10.54 11.32 2.33
C TRP A 73 -11.27 11.02 1.02
N ILE A 74 -11.51 9.74 0.70
CA ILE A 74 -12.26 9.33 -0.50
C ILE A 74 -13.66 9.97 -0.48
N LEU A 75 -14.35 9.94 0.67
CA LEU A 75 -15.68 10.54 0.78
C LEU A 75 -15.67 12.06 0.62
N ARG A 76 -14.68 12.75 1.18
CA ARG A 76 -14.55 14.22 1.04
C ARG A 76 -14.25 14.63 -0.39
N ASN A 77 -13.53 13.81 -1.13
CA ASN A 77 -13.11 14.07 -2.51
C ASN A 77 -13.96 13.31 -3.54
N ALA A 78 -15.15 12.85 -3.16
CA ALA A 78 -16.01 12.00 -3.99
C ALA A 78 -16.32 12.59 -5.37
N ALA A 79 -16.42 13.91 -5.50
CA ALA A 79 -16.65 14.59 -6.78
C ALA A 79 -15.42 14.47 -7.72
N THR A 80 -14.21 14.67 -7.19
CA THR A 80 -12.96 14.51 -7.94
C THR A 80 -12.75 13.05 -8.30
N VAL A 81 -12.92 12.14 -7.34
CA VAL A 81 -12.84 10.70 -7.54
C VAL A 81 -13.83 10.25 -8.63
N ALA A 82 -15.07 10.74 -8.61
CA ALA A 82 -16.07 10.41 -9.62
C ALA A 82 -15.72 10.95 -11.02
N ALA A 83 -15.09 12.11 -11.10
CA ALA A 83 -14.63 12.67 -12.37
C ALA A 83 -13.52 11.82 -13.02
N GLU A 84 -12.65 11.22 -12.20
CA GLU A 84 -11.53 10.40 -12.67
C GLU A 84 -11.91 8.94 -12.92
N THR A 85 -12.78 8.36 -12.07
CA THR A 85 -13.09 6.92 -12.08
C THR A 85 -14.49 6.56 -12.52
N GLY A 86 -15.37 7.55 -12.74
CA GLY A 86 -16.78 7.36 -13.06
C GLY A 86 -17.68 7.02 -11.86
N SER A 87 -17.14 6.91 -10.64
CA SER A 87 -17.89 6.58 -9.44
C SER A 87 -17.35 7.30 -8.21
N ALA A 88 -18.22 7.73 -7.31
CA ALA A 88 -17.84 8.30 -6.01
C ALA A 88 -17.14 7.30 -5.08
N TRP A 89 -17.30 6.01 -5.33
CA TRP A 89 -16.54 4.93 -4.74
C TRP A 89 -15.78 4.21 -5.86
N PRO A 90 -14.44 4.31 -5.92
CA PRO A 90 -13.67 3.89 -7.10
C PRO A 90 -13.39 2.38 -7.16
N TYR A 91 -13.83 1.61 -6.17
CA TYR A 91 -13.47 0.20 -6.05
C TYR A 91 -14.67 -0.72 -6.22
N THR A 92 -14.46 -1.84 -6.91
CA THR A 92 -15.42 -2.94 -7.05
C THR A 92 -15.15 -4.09 -6.08
N GLN A 93 -13.95 -4.12 -5.52
CA GLN A 93 -13.53 -5.14 -4.57
C GLN A 93 -14.13 -4.87 -3.19
N PRO A 94 -14.40 -5.91 -2.37
CA PRO A 94 -14.77 -5.75 -0.97
C PRO A 94 -13.68 -5.01 -0.21
N ALA A 95 -14.09 -4.09 0.67
CA ALA A 95 -13.19 -3.21 1.42
C ALA A 95 -13.44 -3.34 2.93
N TRP A 96 -12.37 -3.47 3.70
CA TRP A 96 -12.39 -3.40 5.17
C TRP A 96 -11.84 -2.07 5.63
N VAL A 97 -12.65 -1.32 6.37
CA VAL A 97 -12.30 0.00 6.90
C VAL A 97 -12.08 -0.09 8.40
N PHE A 98 -10.83 0.08 8.81
CA PHE A 98 -10.43 0.03 10.23
C PHE A 98 -10.73 1.35 10.92
N SER A 99 -11.61 1.32 11.92
CA SER A 99 -12.02 2.50 12.68
C SER A 99 -12.62 2.13 14.04
N HIS A 100 -12.31 2.93 15.07
CA HIS A 100 -13.02 2.91 16.35
C HIS A 100 -14.26 3.82 16.34
N ARG A 101 -14.47 4.59 15.26
CA ARG A 101 -15.59 5.52 15.09
C ARG A 101 -16.65 4.90 14.20
N VAL A 102 -17.91 5.30 14.43
CA VAL A 102 -18.98 5.03 13.48
C VAL A 102 -18.79 5.93 12.27
N LEU A 103 -18.66 5.35 11.12
CA LEU A 103 -18.45 6.05 9.86
C LEU A 103 -19.70 5.93 8.96
N ARG A 104 -19.85 6.88 8.03
CA ARG A 104 -20.91 6.86 7.04
C ARG A 104 -20.70 5.71 6.07
N GLN A 105 -21.74 4.90 5.85
CA GLN A 105 -21.76 3.86 4.80
C GLN A 105 -21.94 4.48 3.41
N VAL A 106 -21.21 3.98 2.42
CA VAL A 106 -21.45 4.30 1.01
C VAL A 106 -22.45 3.30 0.45
N GLN A 107 -23.57 3.82 -0.07
CA GLN A 107 -24.62 2.97 -0.64
C GLN A 107 -24.10 2.24 -1.89
N GLY A 108 -24.33 0.95 -1.97
CA GLY A 108 -23.94 0.11 -3.12
C GLY A 108 -22.45 -0.32 -3.11
N ALA A 109 -21.65 0.13 -2.15
CA ALA A 109 -20.27 -0.34 -1.98
C ALA A 109 -20.22 -1.52 -0.98
N ASP A 110 -19.39 -2.51 -1.29
CA ASP A 110 -19.13 -3.65 -0.40
C ASP A 110 -18.06 -3.25 0.63
N ILE A 111 -18.54 -2.72 1.77
CA ILE A 111 -17.69 -2.17 2.84
C ILE A 111 -18.03 -2.82 4.17
N THR A 112 -17.03 -3.41 4.80
CA THR A 112 -17.07 -3.92 6.17
C THR A 112 -16.27 -2.99 7.10
N PHE A 113 -16.89 -2.49 8.17
CA PHE A 113 -16.17 -1.75 9.21
C PHE A 113 -15.61 -2.71 10.24
N ALA A 114 -14.31 -2.57 10.52
CA ALA A 114 -13.57 -3.43 11.43
C ALA A 114 -12.89 -2.61 12.54
N THR A 115 -12.68 -3.22 13.70
CA THR A 115 -11.99 -2.63 14.85
C THR A 115 -11.01 -3.62 15.46
N GLY A 116 -9.98 -3.11 16.14
CA GLY A 116 -9.05 -3.95 16.90
C GLY A 116 -7.96 -4.62 16.07
N ASP A 117 -7.64 -5.85 16.42
CA ASP A 117 -6.50 -6.60 15.85
C ASP A 117 -6.72 -6.89 14.35
N VAL A 118 -5.68 -6.66 13.56
CA VAL A 118 -5.70 -6.93 12.10
C VAL A 118 -5.74 -8.42 11.75
N ARG A 119 -5.31 -9.32 12.64
CA ARG A 119 -5.19 -10.77 12.36
C ARG A 119 -6.51 -11.44 12.04
N PRO A 120 -7.58 -11.34 12.86
CA PRO A 120 -8.88 -11.94 12.53
C PRO A 120 -9.47 -11.34 11.26
N VAL A 121 -9.36 -10.02 11.09
CA VAL A 121 -9.87 -9.31 9.91
C VAL A 121 -9.13 -9.76 8.64
N HIS A 122 -7.81 -9.92 8.71
CA HIS A 122 -7.03 -10.46 7.60
C HIS A 122 -7.46 -11.88 7.21
N ALA A 123 -7.79 -12.72 8.20
CA ALA A 123 -8.30 -14.07 7.93
C ALA A 123 -9.65 -14.04 7.19
N GLU A 124 -10.56 -13.13 7.57
CA GLU A 124 -11.82 -12.89 6.85
C GLU A 124 -11.57 -12.40 5.42
N MET A 125 -10.68 -11.41 5.24
CA MET A 125 -10.30 -10.91 3.92
C MET A 125 -9.77 -12.04 3.04
N ARG A 126 -8.87 -12.87 3.56
CA ARG A 126 -8.32 -14.03 2.84
C ARG A 126 -9.39 -15.03 2.41
N ALA A 127 -10.36 -15.27 3.25
CA ALA A 127 -11.48 -16.15 2.92
C ALA A 127 -12.37 -15.58 1.82
N ALA A 128 -12.53 -14.26 1.77
CA ALA A 128 -13.37 -13.56 0.79
C ALA A 128 -12.75 -13.46 -0.61
N VAL A 129 -11.40 -13.34 -0.71
CA VAL A 129 -10.74 -12.97 -1.98
C VAL A 129 -10.31 -14.15 -2.85
N GLY A 130 -10.37 -15.38 -2.36
CA GLY A 130 -9.88 -16.54 -3.12
C GLY A 130 -8.38 -16.42 -3.46
N ALA A 131 -8.05 -16.25 -4.74
CA ALA A 131 -6.67 -16.13 -5.20
C ALA A 131 -6.16 -14.68 -5.35
N GLY A 132 -7.00 -13.67 -5.13
CA GLY A 132 -6.63 -12.25 -5.27
C GLY A 132 -5.73 -11.77 -4.14
N ASN A 133 -4.94 -10.72 -4.42
CA ASN A 133 -4.12 -10.06 -3.41
C ASN A 133 -4.96 -9.17 -2.49
N ILE A 134 -4.46 -8.93 -1.29
CA ILE A 134 -5.00 -7.92 -0.37
C ILE A 134 -4.16 -6.64 -0.53
N TRP A 135 -4.82 -5.54 -0.81
CA TRP A 135 -4.18 -4.24 -0.90
C TRP A 135 -4.47 -3.40 0.35
N ILE A 136 -3.42 -3.03 1.07
CA ILE A 136 -3.50 -1.99 2.09
C ILE A 136 -3.38 -0.65 1.35
N VAL A 137 -4.52 0.06 1.22
CA VAL A 137 -4.60 1.35 0.52
C VAL A 137 -3.88 2.46 1.30
N GLY A 138 -4.02 2.39 2.62
CA GLY A 138 -3.42 3.34 3.56
C GLY A 138 -4.19 3.39 4.89
N GLY A 139 -3.70 4.11 5.92
CA GLY A 139 -2.44 4.83 6.05
C GLY A 139 -1.26 3.97 6.50
N GLY A 140 -0.13 4.63 6.61
CA GLY A 140 1.13 3.98 6.97
C GLY A 140 1.10 3.24 8.31
N ASP A 141 0.35 3.75 9.30
CA ASP A 141 0.22 3.05 10.58
C ASP A 141 -0.57 1.73 10.44
N LEU A 142 -1.63 1.69 9.62
CA LEU A 142 -2.35 0.44 9.35
C LEU A 142 -1.42 -0.57 8.67
N ALA A 143 -0.65 -0.16 7.67
CA ALA A 143 0.37 -1.02 7.04
C ALA A 143 1.38 -1.53 8.07
N GLY A 144 1.78 -0.67 9.01
CA GLY A 144 2.62 -1.04 10.15
C GLY A 144 1.99 -2.10 11.05
N GLN A 145 0.69 -2.05 11.33
CA GLN A 145 -0.01 -3.06 12.12
C GLN A 145 -0.01 -4.43 11.42
N PHE A 146 -0.20 -4.46 10.08
CA PHE A 146 -0.06 -5.70 9.30
C PHE A 146 1.38 -6.22 9.32
N TYR A 147 2.37 -5.34 9.27
CA TYR A 147 3.78 -5.72 9.41
C TYR A 147 4.07 -6.32 10.79
N ASP A 148 3.67 -5.65 11.86
CA ASP A 148 3.85 -6.11 13.25
C ASP A 148 3.19 -7.48 13.51
N ALA A 149 2.09 -7.75 12.79
CA ALA A 149 1.38 -9.03 12.83
C ALA A 149 2.01 -10.13 11.96
N GLY A 150 3.07 -9.84 11.19
CA GLY A 150 3.70 -10.76 10.23
C GLY A 150 2.83 -11.06 9.01
N LEU A 151 1.91 -10.16 8.66
CA LEU A 151 0.92 -10.34 7.59
C LEU A 151 1.23 -9.56 6.31
N LEU A 152 2.16 -8.60 6.36
CA LEU A 152 2.58 -7.82 5.20
C LEU A 152 3.65 -8.58 4.41
N ASP A 153 3.47 -8.72 3.09
CA ASP A 153 4.39 -9.43 2.20
C ASP A 153 5.25 -8.49 1.36
N GLU A 154 4.70 -7.33 0.97
CA GLU A 154 5.35 -6.47 -0.01
C GLU A 154 4.98 -5.00 0.19
N LEU A 155 5.98 -4.12 0.04
CA LEU A 155 5.75 -2.68 -0.10
C LEU A 155 6.02 -2.27 -1.54
N ILE A 156 5.09 -1.52 -2.13
CA ILE A 156 5.23 -0.91 -3.46
C ILE A 156 5.05 0.58 -3.26
N VAL A 157 6.14 1.32 -3.37
CA VAL A 157 6.21 2.73 -2.97
C VAL A 157 6.58 3.59 -4.17
N GLN A 158 5.68 4.48 -4.56
CA GLN A 158 5.92 5.48 -5.59
C GLN A 158 6.44 6.76 -4.93
N VAL A 159 7.72 7.01 -5.06
CA VAL A 159 8.40 8.19 -4.50
C VAL A 159 8.30 9.34 -5.48
N GLY A 160 7.57 10.38 -5.11
CA GLY A 160 7.40 11.60 -5.90
C GLY A 160 8.48 12.64 -5.61
N SER A 161 8.77 13.49 -6.61
CA SER A 161 9.76 14.58 -6.54
C SER A 161 9.26 15.81 -5.78
N ALA A 162 8.56 15.60 -4.68
CA ALA A 162 8.03 16.63 -3.78
C ALA A 162 8.50 16.39 -2.34
N THR A 163 8.49 17.41 -1.52
CA THR A 163 8.75 17.33 -0.07
C THR A 163 7.67 18.08 0.70
N LEU A 164 7.29 17.59 1.86
CA LEU A 164 6.29 18.23 2.74
C LEU A 164 6.92 18.80 4.03
N GLY A 165 8.10 18.34 4.41
CA GLY A 165 8.76 18.71 5.67
C GLY A 165 8.10 18.09 6.91
N ARG A 166 6.78 17.85 6.88
CA ARG A 166 6.00 17.17 7.90
C ARG A 166 4.69 16.65 7.31
N GLY A 167 4.07 15.66 7.96
CA GLY A 167 2.81 15.08 7.50
C GLY A 167 2.59 13.67 8.03
N LYS A 168 1.73 12.93 7.38
CA LYS A 168 1.47 11.52 7.69
C LYS A 168 2.60 10.66 7.17
N PRO A 169 3.33 9.92 8.02
CA PRO A 169 4.49 9.15 7.59
C PRO A 169 4.09 7.97 6.70
N LEU A 170 4.97 7.64 5.76
CA LEU A 170 4.82 6.49 4.86
C LEU A 170 4.67 5.17 5.64
N PHE A 171 5.60 4.91 6.55
CA PHE A 171 5.66 3.64 7.27
C PHE A 171 6.32 3.83 8.63
N PRO A 172 5.55 4.18 9.69
CA PRO A 172 6.09 4.52 11.02
C PRO A 172 6.48 3.26 11.80
N ARG A 173 7.41 2.49 11.25
CA ARG A 173 8.01 1.30 11.89
C ARG A 173 9.52 1.31 11.71
N THR A 174 10.22 0.78 12.70
CA THR A 174 11.64 0.52 12.62
C THR A 174 11.87 -0.86 12.02
N VAL A 175 12.56 -0.93 10.87
CA VAL A 175 12.87 -2.18 10.17
C VAL A 175 14.36 -2.22 9.90
N LEU A 176 15.12 -2.91 10.74
CA LEU A 176 16.59 -2.92 10.70
C LEU A 176 17.19 -4.31 10.51
N SER A 177 16.53 -5.36 11.02
CA SER A 177 17.06 -6.71 10.94
C SER A 177 15.91 -7.75 11.03
N PRO A 178 15.64 -8.51 9.96
CA PRO A 178 16.20 -8.31 8.62
C PRO A 178 15.66 -7.02 7.96
N VAL A 179 16.46 -6.41 7.08
CA VAL A 179 16.01 -5.27 6.28
C VAL A 179 15.09 -5.74 5.15
N LEU A 180 14.28 -4.81 4.61
CA LEU A 180 13.46 -5.08 3.43
C LEU A 180 14.34 -5.42 2.22
N ARG A 181 13.95 -6.42 1.44
CA ARG A 181 14.68 -6.81 0.23
C ARG A 181 14.17 -6.05 -0.99
N LEU A 182 15.01 -5.20 -1.58
CA LEU A 182 14.65 -4.48 -2.81
C LEU A 182 14.48 -5.48 -3.96
N LEU A 183 13.31 -5.49 -4.59
CA LEU A 183 12.96 -6.34 -5.72
C LEU A 183 13.14 -5.63 -7.06
N SER A 184 12.70 -4.37 -7.15
CA SER A 184 12.80 -3.58 -8.38
C SER A 184 12.76 -2.09 -8.12
N VAL A 185 13.32 -1.33 -9.08
CA VAL A 185 13.23 0.13 -9.18
C VAL A 185 12.77 0.45 -10.59
N ARG A 186 11.77 1.32 -10.71
CA ARG A 186 11.24 1.74 -12.01
C ARG A 186 10.97 3.24 -12.00
N GLN A 187 11.37 3.95 -13.04
CA GLN A 187 10.97 5.32 -13.26
C GLN A 187 9.52 5.36 -13.80
N ILE A 188 8.72 6.28 -13.27
CA ILE A 188 7.35 6.57 -13.72
C ILE A 188 7.32 8.03 -14.14
N GLY A 189 7.09 8.27 -15.43
CA GLY A 189 7.15 9.62 -15.98
C GLY A 189 8.46 10.32 -15.66
N ALA A 190 8.41 11.64 -15.50
CA ALA A 190 9.58 12.47 -15.16
C ALA A 190 9.72 12.74 -13.64
N GLY A 191 8.66 12.51 -12.87
CA GLY A 191 8.58 12.98 -11.48
C GLY A 191 8.55 11.89 -10.41
N MET A 192 8.53 10.60 -10.77
CA MET A 192 8.35 9.53 -9.78
C MET A 192 9.26 8.34 -10.01
N ALA A 193 9.62 7.67 -8.91
CA ALA A 193 10.28 6.36 -8.92
C ALA A 193 9.45 5.35 -8.13
N GLU A 194 9.15 4.20 -8.70
CA GLU A 194 8.52 3.09 -8.00
C GLU A 194 9.59 2.15 -7.46
N LEU A 195 9.53 1.91 -6.16
CA LEU A 195 10.37 0.97 -5.43
C LEU A 195 9.49 -0.18 -4.94
N ARG A 196 9.92 -1.40 -5.20
CA ARG A 196 9.24 -2.60 -4.71
C ARG A 196 10.13 -3.36 -3.76
N TYR A 197 9.62 -3.62 -2.57
CA TYR A 197 10.33 -4.34 -1.52
C TYR A 197 9.54 -5.56 -1.06
N GLU A 198 10.24 -6.68 -0.87
CA GLU A 198 9.72 -7.83 -0.14
C GLU A 198 9.97 -7.64 1.35
N VAL A 199 8.96 -7.97 2.14
CA VAL A 199 9.03 -8.01 3.59
C VAL A 199 9.48 -9.40 4.01
N HIS A 200 10.62 -9.50 4.68
CA HIS A 200 11.04 -10.76 5.27
C HIS A 200 10.15 -11.07 6.48
N ARG A 201 9.41 -12.14 6.41
CA ARG A 201 8.83 -12.74 7.61
C ARG A 201 9.97 -13.35 8.39
N GLY A 202 10.22 -12.95 9.64
CA GLY A 202 11.18 -13.62 10.50
C GLY A 202 10.79 -15.10 10.55
N GLY A 203 11.52 -15.93 9.80
CA GLY A 203 11.27 -17.35 9.69
C GLY A 203 11.68 -18.03 10.99
N SER A 204 10.81 -18.84 11.51
CA SER A 204 11.11 -19.99 12.36
C SER A 204 11.76 -21.12 11.53
N ASP A 205 12.78 -20.79 10.73
CA ASP A 205 13.56 -21.76 9.98
C ASP A 205 15.04 -21.62 10.34
N GLU A 206 15.32 -21.81 11.64
CA GLU A 206 16.62 -22.28 12.14
C GLU A 206 16.35 -23.05 13.46
N ALA A 207 16.05 -24.31 13.32
CA ALA A 207 16.25 -25.32 14.36
C ALA A 207 16.64 -26.63 13.70
#